data_9c406d74c20030016307e4cda3c85528
#
_entry.id   9c406d74c20030016307e4cda3c85528
#
_cell.length_a   1.000
_cell.length_b   1.000
_cell.length_c   1.000
_cell.angle_alpha   90.00
_cell.angle_beta   90.00
_cell.angle_gamma   90.00
#
_symmetry.space_group_name_H-M   'P 1'
#
loop_
_entity.id
_entity.type
_entity.pdbx_description
1 polymer ?
#
loop_
_entity_poly.entity_id
_entity_poly.type
_entity_poly.pdbx_seq_one_letter_code
_entity_poly.pdbx_strand_id
1 'polypeptide(L)'
;MWSFENEEYRKKAVLEDMLVGMLYRYGGGFTFHGGTCVWRCCKGNRFSRDVDFYYDLAGADRSDFTKELVKYIKDSGIAVKEKGYSNTTDTLSIVVETNTKCKLDINFRYKKGSPIDYNMVDGSLMKVIGLTAAELLDEKIGVQMEKCAKGTSEIQDLYDIWILKDRVTMTAELGRRLSLAVDATRASSPANAGSLDSLILSGVAPTVDQILDDIKGVADGIDKKHSR
;
A
#
# COMPACT_ATOMS: atom_id res chain seq x y z
N MET A 1 2.27 -19.73 3.75
CA MET A 1 0.87 -19.54 4.20
C MET A 1 0.87 -18.48 5.28
N TRP A 2 0.00 -17.48 5.19
CA TRP A 2 -0.14 -16.43 6.20
C TRP A 2 -0.82 -17.00 7.45
N SER A 3 -0.29 -16.69 8.64
CA SER A 3 -0.94 -17.00 9.91
C SER A 3 -1.74 -15.78 10.38
N PHE A 4 -3.01 -15.95 10.66
CA PHE A 4 -3.88 -14.90 11.18
C PHE A 4 -4.43 -15.34 12.54
N GLU A 5 -4.09 -14.60 13.57
CA GLU A 5 -4.72 -14.77 14.90
C GLU A 5 -6.15 -14.22 14.90
N ASN A 6 -6.42 -13.21 14.06
CA ASN A 6 -7.72 -12.56 13.92
C ASN A 6 -8.46 -13.10 12.68
N GLU A 7 -9.56 -13.81 12.90
CA GLU A 7 -10.38 -14.39 11.83
C GLU A 7 -11.02 -13.33 10.91
N GLU A 8 -11.32 -12.13 11.42
CA GLU A 8 -11.83 -11.03 10.59
C GLU A 8 -10.76 -10.53 9.61
N TYR A 9 -9.49 -10.50 10.03
CA TYR A 9 -8.38 -10.19 9.12
C TYR A 9 -8.23 -11.26 8.05
N ARG A 10 -8.38 -12.53 8.40
CA ARG A 10 -8.35 -13.64 7.43
C ARG A 10 -9.45 -13.52 6.40
N LYS A 11 -10.70 -13.28 6.82
CA LYS A 11 -11.84 -13.09 5.91
C LYS A 11 -11.60 -11.90 4.97
N LYS A 12 -11.12 -10.80 5.51
CA LYS A 12 -10.83 -9.59 4.71
C LYS A 12 -9.71 -9.85 3.71
N ALA A 13 -8.63 -10.51 4.13
CA ALA A 13 -7.52 -10.87 3.25
C ALA A 13 -7.96 -11.79 2.09
N VAL A 14 -8.89 -12.71 2.33
CA VAL A 14 -9.50 -13.53 1.27
C VAL A 14 -10.32 -12.66 0.30
N LEU A 15 -11.09 -11.71 0.80
CA LEU A 15 -11.83 -10.77 -0.06
C LEU A 15 -10.88 -9.89 -0.88
N GLU A 16 -9.76 -9.45 -0.32
CA GLU A 16 -8.71 -8.72 -1.05
C GLU A 16 -8.13 -9.57 -2.18
N ASP A 17 -7.81 -10.86 -1.92
CA ASP A 17 -7.34 -11.80 -2.95
C ASP A 17 -8.37 -11.95 -4.11
N MET A 18 -9.65 -12.05 -3.76
CA MET A 18 -10.73 -12.11 -4.74
C MET A 18 -10.79 -10.84 -5.59
N LEU A 19 -10.71 -9.65 -4.97
CA LEU A 19 -10.75 -8.36 -5.65
C LEU A 19 -9.56 -8.19 -6.59
N VAL A 20 -8.35 -8.45 -6.11
CA VAL A 20 -7.13 -8.34 -6.92
C VAL A 20 -7.22 -9.27 -8.13
N GLY A 21 -7.54 -10.56 -7.91
CA GLY A 21 -7.69 -11.52 -8.99
C GLY A 21 -8.81 -11.18 -9.97
N MET A 22 -9.90 -10.60 -9.50
CA MET A 22 -11.02 -10.18 -10.32
C MET A 22 -10.65 -8.99 -11.21
N LEU A 23 -9.97 -7.96 -10.67
CA LEU A 23 -9.57 -6.78 -11.42
C LEU A 23 -8.61 -7.11 -12.55
N TYR A 24 -7.64 -8.02 -12.32
CA TYR A 24 -6.75 -8.47 -13.39
C TYR A 24 -7.44 -9.34 -14.45
N ARG A 25 -8.58 -9.97 -14.15
CA ARG A 25 -9.44 -10.61 -15.15
C ARG A 25 -10.38 -9.64 -15.88
N TYR A 26 -10.76 -8.54 -15.22
CA TYR A 26 -11.59 -7.50 -15.85
C TYR A 26 -10.89 -6.87 -17.06
N GLY A 27 -9.59 -6.62 -16.97
CA GLY A 27 -8.80 -6.06 -18.09
C GLY A 27 -7.46 -5.50 -17.66
N GLY A 28 -6.70 -5.05 -18.64
CA GLY A 28 -5.43 -4.34 -18.43
C GLY A 28 -5.61 -2.93 -17.86
N GLY A 29 -4.49 -2.25 -17.61
CA GLY A 29 -4.47 -0.86 -17.15
C GLY A 29 -4.37 -0.67 -15.63
N PHE A 30 -4.55 -1.73 -14.83
CA PHE A 30 -4.37 -1.67 -13.39
C PHE A 30 -2.91 -1.81 -12.98
N THR A 31 -2.46 -0.93 -12.10
CA THR A 31 -1.16 -1.03 -11.43
C THR A 31 -1.38 -1.06 -9.92
N PHE A 32 -1.07 -2.19 -9.29
CA PHE A 32 -1.25 -2.41 -7.87
C PHE A 32 -0.23 -1.64 -7.04
N HIS A 33 -0.69 -0.96 -5.98
CA HIS A 33 0.18 -0.19 -5.08
C HIS A 33 -0.34 -0.18 -3.64
N GLY A 34 0.11 0.78 -2.82
CA GLY A 34 -0.41 0.97 -1.48
C GLY A 34 0.07 -0.06 -0.44
N GLY A 35 -0.54 -0.03 0.74
CA GLY A 35 -0.13 -0.85 1.89
C GLY A 35 -0.31 -2.35 1.66
N THR A 36 -1.35 -2.76 0.96
CA THR A 36 -1.60 -4.18 0.64
C THR A 36 -0.57 -4.70 -0.37
N CYS A 37 -0.07 -3.86 -1.28
CA CYS A 37 1.04 -4.21 -2.16
C CYS A 37 2.34 -4.43 -1.36
N VAL A 38 2.65 -3.56 -0.39
CA VAL A 38 3.81 -3.75 0.51
C VAL A 38 3.68 -5.08 1.26
N TRP A 39 2.52 -5.36 1.81
CA TRP A 39 2.27 -6.59 2.54
C TRP A 39 2.40 -7.84 1.65
N ARG A 40 1.65 -7.90 0.55
CA ARG A 40 1.50 -9.10 -0.29
C ARG A 40 2.65 -9.34 -1.26
N CYS A 41 3.26 -8.27 -1.76
CA CYS A 41 4.28 -8.37 -2.81
C CYS A 41 5.70 -8.17 -2.26
N CYS A 42 5.86 -7.40 -1.18
CA CYS A 42 7.17 -7.13 -0.58
C CYS A 42 7.40 -7.83 0.77
N LYS A 43 6.58 -8.84 1.11
CA LYS A 43 6.67 -9.60 2.37
C LYS A 43 6.62 -8.71 3.61
N GLY A 44 5.78 -7.68 3.59
CA GLY A 44 5.48 -6.89 4.77
C GLY A 44 4.81 -7.75 5.85
N ASN A 45 4.93 -7.39 7.13
CA ASN A 45 4.38 -8.14 8.25
C ASN A 45 3.25 -7.39 8.96
N ARG A 46 2.65 -6.41 8.28
CA ARG A 46 1.49 -5.70 8.80
C ARG A 46 0.28 -5.94 7.90
N PHE A 47 -0.87 -6.19 8.53
CA PHE A 47 -2.15 -6.25 7.84
C PHE A 47 -2.49 -4.88 7.22
N SER A 48 -2.89 -4.87 5.97
CA SER A 48 -3.45 -3.70 5.30
C SER A 48 -4.94 -3.92 5.04
N ARG A 49 -5.74 -2.85 5.05
CA ARG A 49 -7.20 -2.95 5.08
C ARG A 49 -7.87 -2.62 3.77
N ASP A 50 -7.15 -2.02 2.85
CA ASP A 50 -7.68 -1.47 1.61
C ASP A 50 -6.85 -1.97 0.43
N VAL A 51 -7.46 -2.01 -0.73
CA VAL A 51 -6.81 -2.43 -1.98
C VAL A 51 -6.71 -1.23 -2.89
N ASP A 52 -5.48 -0.86 -3.27
CA ASP A 52 -5.17 0.36 -3.97
C ASP A 52 -4.64 0.09 -5.38
N PHE A 53 -5.19 0.75 -6.38
CA PHE A 53 -4.74 0.67 -7.76
C PHE A 53 -4.57 2.05 -8.40
N TYR A 54 -3.57 2.19 -9.26
CA TYR A 54 -3.61 3.14 -10.36
C TYR A 54 -4.33 2.50 -11.53
N TYR A 55 -5.04 3.31 -12.32
CA TYR A 55 -5.69 2.85 -13.54
C TYR A 55 -5.51 3.84 -14.68
N ASP A 56 -5.09 3.30 -15.84
CA ASP A 56 -5.00 4.08 -17.07
C ASP A 56 -6.33 4.02 -17.81
N LEU A 57 -7.05 5.14 -17.82
CA LEU A 57 -8.30 5.25 -18.56
C LEU A 57 -8.09 5.16 -20.09
N ALA A 58 -6.86 5.37 -20.58
CA ALA A 58 -6.54 5.35 -22.02
C ALA A 58 -7.52 6.20 -22.89
N GLY A 59 -8.04 7.30 -22.31
CA GLY A 59 -9.02 8.17 -22.96
C GLY A 59 -10.50 7.75 -22.79
N ALA A 60 -10.78 6.65 -22.07
CA ALA A 60 -12.16 6.24 -21.77
C ALA A 60 -12.84 7.22 -20.80
N ASP A 61 -14.17 7.30 -20.88
CA ASP A 61 -14.97 8.09 -19.96
C ASP A 61 -14.96 7.44 -18.55
N ARG A 62 -14.67 8.24 -17.54
CA ARG A 62 -14.57 7.80 -16.14
C ARG A 62 -15.90 7.30 -15.58
N SER A 63 -17.01 7.94 -15.96
CA SER A 63 -18.34 7.55 -15.50
C SER A 63 -18.74 6.20 -16.07
N ASP A 64 -18.44 5.96 -17.33
CA ASP A 64 -18.76 4.70 -18.00
C ASP A 64 -17.87 3.57 -17.48
N PHE A 65 -16.56 3.82 -17.34
CA PHE A 65 -15.67 2.87 -16.65
C PHE A 65 -16.20 2.50 -15.25
N THR A 66 -16.61 3.50 -14.45
CA THR A 66 -17.13 3.26 -13.11
C THR A 66 -18.41 2.40 -13.12
N LYS A 67 -19.34 2.67 -14.06
CA LYS A 67 -20.57 1.87 -14.20
C LYS A 67 -20.28 0.42 -14.58
N GLU A 68 -19.39 0.24 -15.56
CA GLU A 68 -19.01 -1.10 -16.04
C GLU A 68 -18.28 -1.90 -14.98
N LEU A 69 -17.32 -1.27 -14.27
CA LEU A 69 -16.58 -1.92 -13.17
C LEU A 69 -17.52 -2.31 -12.04
N VAL A 70 -18.41 -1.43 -11.60
CA VAL A 70 -19.39 -1.73 -10.54
C VAL A 70 -20.32 -2.85 -10.97
N LYS A 71 -20.75 -2.87 -12.22
CA LYS A 71 -21.57 -3.98 -12.77
C LYS A 71 -20.78 -5.29 -12.72
N TYR A 72 -19.52 -5.29 -13.18
CA TYR A 72 -18.67 -6.48 -13.18
C TYR A 72 -18.43 -7.04 -11.77
N ILE A 73 -18.19 -6.15 -10.78
CA ILE A 73 -18.05 -6.55 -9.38
C ILE A 73 -19.32 -7.27 -8.89
N LYS A 74 -20.51 -6.69 -9.16
CA LYS A 74 -21.79 -7.26 -8.76
C LYS A 74 -22.07 -8.59 -9.47
N ASP A 75 -21.82 -8.68 -10.77
CA ASP A 75 -22.00 -9.89 -11.56
C ASP A 75 -21.08 -11.04 -11.07
N SER A 76 -19.94 -10.68 -10.43
CA SER A 76 -19.04 -11.63 -9.76
C SER A 76 -19.51 -12.09 -8.37
N GLY A 77 -20.71 -11.70 -7.93
CA GLY A 77 -21.29 -12.10 -6.64
C GLY A 77 -20.83 -11.28 -5.43
N ILE A 78 -20.15 -10.15 -5.66
CA ILE A 78 -19.67 -9.26 -4.59
C ILE A 78 -20.60 -8.05 -4.49
N ALA A 79 -21.16 -7.78 -3.30
CA ALA A 79 -22.04 -6.64 -3.09
C ALA A 79 -21.23 -5.34 -3.09
N VAL A 80 -21.71 -4.33 -3.81
CA VAL A 80 -21.19 -2.95 -3.73
C VAL A 80 -22.08 -2.17 -2.79
N LYS A 81 -21.53 -1.69 -1.68
CA LYS A 81 -22.26 -0.96 -0.62
C LYS A 81 -22.22 0.53 -0.83
N GLU A 82 -21.02 1.06 -1.12
CA GLU A 82 -20.79 2.48 -1.26
C GLU A 82 -19.86 2.73 -2.46
N LYS A 83 -20.02 3.87 -3.09
CA LYS A 83 -19.06 4.39 -4.07
C LYS A 83 -18.98 5.90 -3.95
N GLY A 84 -17.78 6.42 -4.09
CA GLY A 84 -17.52 7.84 -4.06
C GLY A 84 -16.37 8.21 -5.00
N TYR A 85 -16.28 9.47 -5.34
CA TYR A 85 -15.21 9.99 -6.15
C TYR A 85 -14.64 11.25 -5.50
N SER A 86 -13.32 11.30 -5.38
CA SER A 86 -12.57 12.46 -4.92
C SER A 86 -11.94 13.19 -6.09
N ASN A 87 -12.40 14.39 -6.40
CA ASN A 87 -11.78 15.24 -7.42
C ASN A 87 -10.35 15.68 -7.03
N THR A 88 -10.09 15.88 -5.74
CA THR A 88 -8.78 16.34 -5.23
C THR A 88 -7.68 15.31 -5.47
N THR A 89 -7.98 14.04 -5.22
CA THR A 89 -7.03 12.93 -5.37
C THR A 89 -7.19 12.17 -6.68
N ASP A 90 -8.21 12.48 -7.47
CA ASP A 90 -8.57 11.77 -8.69
C ASP A 90 -8.80 10.26 -8.43
N THR A 91 -9.54 9.94 -7.36
CA THR A 91 -9.70 8.58 -6.87
C THR A 91 -11.16 8.17 -6.80
N LEU A 92 -11.48 7.02 -7.41
CA LEU A 92 -12.72 6.30 -7.22
C LEU A 92 -12.58 5.36 -6.02
N SER A 93 -13.42 5.53 -5.01
CA SER A 93 -13.51 4.64 -3.85
C SER A 93 -14.76 3.78 -3.94
N ILE A 94 -14.62 2.47 -3.79
CA ILE A 94 -15.72 1.50 -3.78
C ILE A 94 -15.61 0.66 -2.50
N VAL A 95 -16.66 0.64 -1.69
CA VAL A 95 -16.77 -0.30 -0.57
C VAL A 95 -17.53 -1.52 -1.03
N VAL A 96 -16.88 -2.66 -0.97
CA VAL A 96 -17.44 -3.96 -1.33
C VAL A 96 -17.67 -4.83 -0.08
N GLU A 97 -18.59 -5.79 -0.18
CA GLU A 97 -18.92 -6.68 0.93
C GLU A 97 -19.28 -8.08 0.45
N THR A 98 -18.74 -9.05 1.16
CA THR A 98 -19.23 -10.44 1.17
C THR A 98 -19.63 -10.79 2.61
N ASN A 99 -18.86 -11.58 3.34
CA ASN A 99 -18.97 -11.80 4.79
C ASN A 99 -18.17 -10.77 5.60
N THR A 100 -17.40 -9.91 4.96
CA THR A 100 -16.67 -8.77 5.51
C THR A 100 -16.60 -7.64 4.48
N LYS A 101 -16.17 -6.46 4.90
CA LYS A 101 -16.05 -5.28 4.02
C LYS A 101 -14.60 -5.03 3.63
N CYS A 102 -14.40 -4.60 2.38
CA CYS A 102 -13.13 -4.11 1.88
C CYS A 102 -13.33 -2.81 1.08
N LYS A 103 -12.42 -1.89 1.20
CA LYS A 103 -12.36 -0.68 0.38
C LYS A 103 -11.42 -0.93 -0.79
N LEU A 104 -11.88 -0.59 -1.98
CA LEU A 104 -11.10 -0.56 -3.21
C LEU A 104 -10.94 0.90 -3.64
N ASP A 105 -9.72 1.37 -3.71
CA ASP A 105 -9.38 2.70 -4.20
C ASP A 105 -8.69 2.60 -5.57
N ILE A 106 -9.22 3.32 -6.55
CA ILE A 106 -8.68 3.37 -7.91
C ILE A 106 -8.32 4.81 -8.22
N ASN A 107 -7.04 5.11 -8.30
CA ASN A 107 -6.52 6.41 -8.68
C ASN A 107 -6.27 6.46 -10.18
N PHE A 108 -6.84 7.47 -10.84
CA PHE A 108 -6.73 7.64 -12.29
C PHE A 108 -5.44 8.38 -12.73
N ARG A 109 -4.55 8.68 -11.80
CA ARG A 109 -3.19 9.14 -12.13
C ARG A 109 -2.36 7.94 -12.52
N TYR A 110 -2.24 7.72 -13.81
CA TYR A 110 -1.52 6.56 -14.33
C TYR A 110 -0.07 6.49 -13.82
N LYS A 111 0.31 5.31 -13.34
CA LYS A 111 1.70 4.90 -13.11
C LYS A 111 1.93 3.55 -13.77
N LYS A 112 2.98 3.46 -14.58
CA LYS A 112 3.38 2.20 -15.19
C LYS A 112 3.92 1.26 -14.12
N GLY A 113 3.32 0.07 -14.01
CA GLY A 113 3.81 -0.99 -13.14
C GLY A 113 4.70 -2.00 -13.85
N SER A 114 5.23 -2.92 -13.07
CA SER A 114 6.03 -4.08 -13.51
C SER A 114 5.35 -5.38 -13.06
N PRO A 115 5.59 -6.51 -13.75
CA PRO A 115 5.13 -7.82 -13.25
C PRO A 115 5.80 -8.15 -11.91
N ILE A 116 4.99 -8.37 -10.88
CA ILE A 116 5.43 -8.73 -9.53
C ILE A 116 4.64 -9.95 -9.01
N ASP A 117 5.18 -10.62 -8.00
CA ASP A 117 4.51 -11.75 -7.34
C ASP A 117 3.60 -11.24 -6.21
N TYR A 118 2.33 -11.60 -6.28
CA TYR A 118 1.35 -11.40 -5.23
C TYR A 118 1.14 -12.71 -4.46
N ASN A 119 1.43 -12.69 -3.16
CA ASN A 119 1.27 -13.85 -2.27
C ASN A 119 -0.17 -13.91 -1.74
N MET A 120 -0.96 -14.90 -2.17
CA MET A 120 -2.33 -15.10 -1.71
C MET A 120 -2.36 -15.70 -0.30
N VAL A 121 -3.52 -15.61 0.35
CA VAL A 121 -3.74 -16.14 1.71
C VAL A 121 -3.49 -17.65 1.80
N ASP A 122 -3.84 -18.39 0.77
CA ASP A 122 -3.65 -19.85 0.69
C ASP A 122 -2.19 -20.26 0.43
N GLY A 123 -1.30 -19.29 0.22
CA GLY A 123 0.12 -19.49 -0.09
C GLY A 123 0.41 -19.64 -1.58
N SER A 124 -0.58 -19.60 -2.45
CA SER A 124 -0.36 -19.57 -3.91
C SER A 124 0.19 -18.21 -4.36
N LEU A 125 0.79 -18.18 -5.53
CA LEU A 125 1.34 -16.98 -6.16
C LEU A 125 0.51 -16.60 -7.38
N MET A 126 0.18 -15.32 -7.47
CA MET A 126 -0.43 -14.73 -8.66
C MET A 126 0.50 -13.66 -9.22
N LYS A 127 0.67 -13.61 -10.54
CA LYS A 127 1.36 -12.51 -11.22
C LYS A 127 0.41 -11.33 -11.38
N VAL A 128 0.86 -10.17 -10.91
CA VAL A 128 0.13 -8.90 -11.03
C VAL A 128 1.04 -7.83 -11.61
N ILE A 129 0.46 -6.78 -12.16
CA ILE A 129 1.20 -5.58 -12.55
C ILE A 129 1.14 -4.62 -11.36
N GLY A 130 2.27 -4.32 -10.76
CA GLY A 130 2.32 -3.45 -9.59
C GLY A 130 3.59 -2.63 -9.52
N LEU A 131 3.65 -1.74 -8.55
CA LEU A 131 4.86 -0.99 -8.26
C LEU A 131 5.92 -1.91 -7.67
N THR A 132 7.15 -1.76 -8.11
CA THR A 132 8.31 -2.41 -7.50
C THR A 132 8.56 -1.89 -6.07
N ALA A 133 9.35 -2.60 -5.28
CA ALA A 133 9.72 -2.16 -3.93
C ALA A 133 10.35 -0.74 -3.92
N ALA A 134 11.15 -0.41 -4.94
CA ALA A 134 11.77 0.91 -5.06
C ALA A 134 10.73 2.01 -5.33
N GLU A 135 9.78 1.75 -6.24
CA GLU A 135 8.71 2.69 -6.56
C GLU A 135 7.74 2.86 -5.40
N LEU A 136 7.43 1.77 -4.66
CA LEU A 136 6.62 1.83 -3.44
C LEU A 136 7.32 2.63 -2.33
N LEU A 137 8.63 2.42 -2.14
CA LEU A 137 9.39 3.18 -1.15
C LEU A 137 9.38 4.67 -1.47
N ASP A 138 9.61 5.04 -2.73
CA ASP A 138 9.57 6.41 -3.20
C ASP A 138 8.20 7.06 -2.95
N GLU A 139 7.12 6.33 -3.27
CA GLU A 139 5.74 6.76 -3.04
C GLU A 139 5.44 6.94 -1.55
N LYS A 140 5.81 5.96 -0.71
CA LYS A 140 5.58 6.02 0.73
C LYS A 140 6.35 7.16 1.42
N ILE A 141 7.57 7.45 0.99
CA ILE A 141 8.33 8.62 1.45
C ILE A 141 7.56 9.91 1.11
N GLY A 142 7.09 10.05 -0.13
CA GLY A 142 6.32 11.21 -0.56
C GLY A 142 5.04 11.40 0.26
N VAL A 143 4.26 10.34 0.43
CA VAL A 143 3.02 10.33 1.24
C VAL A 143 3.31 10.70 2.70
N GLN A 144 4.36 10.11 3.30
CA GLN A 144 4.74 10.40 4.68
C GLN A 144 5.12 11.87 4.87
N MET A 145 5.92 12.42 3.98
CA MET A 145 6.32 13.83 4.04
C MET A 145 5.12 14.77 3.88
N GLU A 146 4.20 14.47 2.95
CA GLU A 146 2.97 15.24 2.76
C GLU A 146 2.08 15.20 4.02
N LYS A 147 1.89 14.01 4.60
CA LYS A 147 1.12 13.82 5.82
C LYS A 147 1.77 14.52 7.02
N CYS A 148 3.10 14.49 7.15
CA CYS A 148 3.81 15.23 8.19
C CYS A 148 3.56 16.74 8.07
N ALA A 149 3.63 17.30 6.87
CA ALA A 149 3.37 18.71 6.62
C ALA A 149 1.92 19.13 6.96
N LYS A 150 0.96 18.20 6.90
CA LYS A 150 -0.45 18.42 7.25
C LYS A 150 -0.77 18.06 8.71
N GLY A 151 0.17 17.51 9.48
CA GLY A 151 -0.07 17.02 10.84
C GLY A 151 -0.95 15.76 10.91
N THR A 152 -1.01 14.98 9.84
CA THR A 152 -1.82 13.75 9.70
C THR A 152 -0.98 12.50 9.49
N SER A 153 0.30 12.54 9.84
CA SER A 153 1.24 11.43 9.73
C SER A 153 0.75 10.19 10.50
N GLU A 154 0.89 9.01 9.89
CA GLU A 154 0.45 7.74 10.46
C GLU A 154 1.62 6.76 10.59
N ILE A 155 1.63 5.99 11.67
CA ILE A 155 2.66 4.98 11.95
C ILE A 155 2.71 3.89 10.86
N GLN A 156 1.59 3.61 10.20
CA GLN A 156 1.50 2.57 9.17
C GLN A 156 2.34 2.89 7.94
N ASP A 157 2.34 4.15 7.47
CA ASP A 157 3.17 4.56 6.34
C ASP A 157 4.65 4.54 6.69
N LEU A 158 5.00 4.95 7.92
CA LEU A 158 6.36 4.86 8.43
C LEU A 158 6.85 3.40 8.52
N TYR A 159 5.98 2.49 8.97
CA TYR A 159 6.28 1.06 9.00
C TYR A 159 6.49 0.48 7.61
N ASP A 160 5.67 0.87 6.62
CA ASP A 160 5.85 0.45 5.23
C ASP A 160 7.22 0.90 4.68
N ILE A 161 7.65 2.13 4.97
CA ILE A 161 8.99 2.64 4.64
C ILE A 161 10.07 1.77 5.28
N TRP A 162 9.92 1.45 6.57
CA TRP A 162 10.86 0.63 7.33
C TRP A 162 11.03 -0.77 6.73
N ILE A 163 9.95 -1.42 6.30
CA ILE A 163 10.01 -2.72 5.61
C ILE A 163 10.67 -2.60 4.23
N LEU A 164 10.30 -1.58 3.47
CA LEU A 164 10.76 -1.41 2.10
C LEU A 164 12.24 -1.01 1.99
N LYS A 165 12.81 -0.31 2.98
CA LYS A 165 14.22 0.10 2.97
C LYS A 165 15.20 -1.07 2.77
N ASP A 166 14.85 -2.26 3.29
CA ASP A 166 15.67 -3.48 3.19
C ASP A 166 15.43 -4.28 1.89
N ARG A 167 14.52 -3.82 1.04
CA ARG A 167 14.11 -4.46 -0.22
C ARG A 167 14.66 -3.77 -1.47
N VAL A 168 15.40 -2.67 -1.28
CA VAL A 168 15.86 -1.83 -2.38
C VAL A 168 17.38 -1.61 -2.31
N THR A 169 17.98 -1.41 -3.48
CA THR A 169 19.34 -0.90 -3.53
C THR A 169 19.31 0.59 -3.20
N MET A 170 19.90 0.94 -2.08
CA MET A 170 19.88 2.30 -1.58
C MET A 170 20.85 3.20 -2.38
N THR A 171 20.34 4.29 -2.92
CA THR A 171 21.11 5.34 -3.58
C THR A 171 21.30 6.54 -2.65
N ALA A 172 22.29 7.41 -2.92
CA ALA A 172 22.50 8.64 -2.13
C ALA A 172 21.26 9.55 -2.13
N GLU A 173 20.55 9.65 -3.28
CA GLU A 173 19.31 10.43 -3.39
C GLU A 173 18.22 9.86 -2.49
N LEU A 174 18.01 8.54 -2.54
CA LEU A 174 16.99 7.87 -1.74
C LEU A 174 17.34 7.96 -0.24
N GLY A 175 18.62 7.81 0.14
CA GLY A 175 19.09 7.99 1.51
C GLY A 175 18.80 9.39 2.04
N ARG A 176 19.08 10.43 1.26
CA ARG A 176 18.77 11.82 1.63
C ARG A 176 17.25 12.03 1.82
N ARG A 177 16.41 11.49 0.94
CA ARG A 177 14.95 11.58 1.06
C ARG A 177 14.43 10.84 2.29
N LEU A 178 14.98 9.66 2.61
CA LEU A 178 14.67 8.93 3.85
C LEU A 178 15.04 9.75 5.09
N SER A 179 16.21 10.36 5.10
CA SER A 179 16.65 11.25 6.20
C SER A 179 15.67 12.39 6.42
N LEU A 180 15.26 13.07 5.35
CA LEU A 180 14.25 14.15 5.43
C LEU A 180 12.90 13.65 5.95
N ALA A 181 12.44 12.47 5.53
CA ALA A 181 11.20 11.88 6.01
C ALA A 181 11.26 11.53 7.51
N VAL A 182 12.41 11.02 8.00
CA VAL A 182 12.65 10.78 9.43
C VAL A 182 12.56 12.07 10.22
N ASP A 183 13.27 13.12 9.78
CA ASP A 183 13.29 14.39 10.48
C ASP A 183 11.89 15.05 10.50
N ALA A 184 11.16 15.00 9.39
CA ALA A 184 9.78 15.47 9.32
C ALA A 184 8.84 14.67 10.25
N THR A 185 9.00 13.34 10.32
CA THR A 185 8.19 12.48 11.18
C THR A 185 8.45 12.75 12.66
N ARG A 186 9.70 12.93 13.07
CA ARG A 186 10.06 13.31 14.44
C ARG A 186 9.42 14.66 14.84
N ALA A 187 9.40 15.61 13.93
CA ALA A 187 8.80 16.92 14.18
C ALA A 187 7.26 16.87 14.30
N SER A 188 6.60 15.96 13.56
CA SER A 188 5.13 15.88 13.49
C SER A 188 4.48 14.98 14.54
N SER A 189 5.23 14.08 15.17
CA SER A 189 4.74 13.05 16.11
C SER A 189 3.56 12.25 15.50
N PRO A 190 3.83 11.09 14.86
CA PRO A 190 2.80 10.36 14.13
C PRO A 190 1.64 9.97 15.02
N ALA A 191 0.43 10.17 14.51
CA ALA A 191 -0.80 9.73 15.15
C ALA A 191 -0.88 8.19 15.17
N ASN A 192 -1.61 7.64 16.14
CA ASN A 192 -1.91 6.20 16.25
C ASN A 192 -0.68 5.29 16.41
N ALA A 193 0.38 5.74 17.08
CA ALA A 193 1.56 4.91 17.36
C ALA A 193 1.20 3.55 17.98
N GLY A 194 0.20 3.49 18.87
CA GLY A 194 -0.30 2.24 19.47
C GLY A 194 -1.16 1.36 18.56
N SER A 195 -1.54 1.82 17.37
CA SER A 195 -2.36 1.02 16.45
C SER A 195 -1.56 -0.02 15.66
N LEU A 196 -0.24 0.08 15.64
CA LEU A 196 0.61 -0.84 14.90
C LEU A 196 0.56 -2.26 15.48
N ASP A 197 0.54 -2.39 16.81
CA ASP A 197 0.45 -3.71 17.49
C ASP A 197 -0.73 -4.54 16.99
N SER A 198 -1.89 -3.91 16.80
CA SER A 198 -3.09 -4.59 16.32
C SER A 198 -3.04 -4.99 14.83
N LEU A 199 -2.07 -4.49 14.08
CA LEU A 199 -1.92 -4.75 12.65
C LEU A 199 -0.77 -5.71 12.33
N ILE A 200 0.18 -5.92 13.25
CA ILE A 200 1.28 -6.86 13.04
C ILE A 200 0.74 -8.30 13.01
N LEU A 201 1.12 -9.04 11.99
CA LEU A 201 0.64 -10.41 11.76
C LEU A 201 1.41 -11.45 12.58
N SER A 202 2.65 -11.17 12.91
CA SER A 202 3.47 -12.06 13.73
C SER A 202 4.61 -11.30 14.41
N GLY A 203 4.95 -11.68 15.63
CA GLY A 203 6.02 -11.07 16.42
C GLY A 203 5.57 -9.80 17.16
N VAL A 204 6.52 -9.00 17.57
CA VAL A 204 6.32 -7.77 18.34
C VAL A 204 6.46 -6.56 17.39
N ALA A 205 5.54 -5.62 17.49
CA ALA A 205 5.65 -4.38 16.75
C ALA A 205 6.84 -3.55 17.24
N PRO A 206 7.65 -2.98 16.34
CA PRO A 206 8.68 -2.03 16.73
C PRO A 206 8.05 -0.72 17.20
N THR A 207 8.71 -0.03 18.11
CA THR A 207 8.31 1.33 18.51
C THR A 207 8.60 2.33 17.38
N VAL A 208 7.95 3.50 17.44
CA VAL A 208 8.21 4.61 16.49
C VAL A 208 9.69 4.96 16.50
N ASP A 209 10.31 5.10 17.67
CA ASP A 209 11.72 5.47 17.80
C ASP A 209 12.64 4.42 17.18
N GLN A 210 12.37 3.13 17.43
CA GLN A 210 13.13 2.04 16.80
C GLN A 210 13.05 2.09 15.28
N ILE A 211 11.87 2.34 14.72
CA ILE A 211 11.68 2.47 13.27
C ILE A 211 12.48 3.66 12.73
N LEU A 212 12.38 4.83 13.38
CA LEU A 212 13.05 6.06 12.95
C LEU A 212 14.56 5.94 13.03
N ASP A 213 15.10 5.38 14.11
CA ASP A 213 16.54 5.19 14.31
C ASP A 213 17.11 4.21 13.27
N ASP A 214 16.39 3.16 12.95
CA ASP A 214 16.79 2.15 11.96
C ASP A 214 16.81 2.74 10.55
N ILE A 215 15.77 3.51 10.16
CA ILE A 215 15.73 4.21 8.87
C ILE A 215 16.86 5.22 8.78
N LYS A 216 17.09 6.00 9.83
CA LYS A 216 18.17 7.01 9.88
C LYS A 216 19.55 6.37 9.76
N GLY A 217 19.77 5.25 10.44
CA GLY A 217 21.04 4.50 10.38
C GLY A 217 21.37 4.03 8.96
N VAL A 218 20.39 3.58 8.19
CA VAL A 218 20.57 3.22 6.78
C VAL A 218 20.87 4.45 5.93
N ALA A 219 20.15 5.55 6.11
CA ALA A 219 20.36 6.80 5.38
C ALA A 219 21.78 7.35 5.59
N ASP A 220 22.22 7.47 6.84
CA ASP A 220 23.53 8.01 7.20
C ASP A 220 24.70 7.10 6.78
N GLY A 221 24.48 5.79 6.71
CA GLY A 221 25.48 4.82 6.24
C GLY A 221 25.87 4.99 4.78
N ILE A 222 25.00 5.58 3.97
CA ILE A 222 25.24 5.82 2.54
C ILE A 222 26.05 7.08 2.33
N ASP A 223 25.77 8.15 3.05
CA ASP A 223 26.52 9.40 2.96
C ASP A 223 28.01 9.18 3.29
N LYS A 224 28.32 8.31 4.26
CA LYS A 224 29.70 7.93 4.60
C LYS A 224 30.42 7.13 3.52
N LYS A 225 29.72 6.35 2.69
CA LYS A 225 30.32 5.57 1.59
C LYS A 225 30.62 6.43 0.36
N HIS A 226 29.90 7.51 0.14
CA HIS A 226 30.07 8.41 -1.02
C HIS A 226 30.99 9.59 -0.72
N SER A 227 31.38 9.79 0.54
CA SER A 227 32.33 10.85 0.98
C SER A 227 33.78 10.37 1.08
N ARG A 228 34.05 9.14 0.69
CA ARG A 228 35.41 8.54 0.59
C ARG A 228 35.76 8.24 -0.85
#